data_f2db90f335e465d18bfd48a2fe43e952
#
_entry.id   f2db90f335e465d18bfd48a2fe43e952
#
_cell.length_a   1.000
_cell.length_b   1.000
_cell.length_c   1.000
_cell.angle_alpha   90.00
_cell.angle_beta   90.00
_cell.angle_gamma   90.00
#
_symmetry.space_group_name_H-M   'P 1'
#
loop_
_entity.id
_entity.type
_entity.pdbx_description
1 polymer ?
#
loop_
_entity_poly.entity_id
_entity_poly.type
_entity_poly.pdbx_seq_one_letter_code
_entity_poly.pdbx_strand_id
1 'polypeptide(L)'
;GQRILQTSSNIIGAAVQTGTTPNGYAGLESIGKKANCSIADVLKAAIAGDFQGIACRPENRRIDGLEFDVEEAKELARGEPLPGLPANELIAYWKVSYLVVKAMIQHGHLVTRRARHPVHKGFVSVIPYESIERFEETFVHLRDLVDQKGLSRFELQKSLSTAGIQRAFDPALIDAPFYRRTEVPL
;
A
#
# COMPACT_ATOMS: atom_id res chain seq x y z
N GLY A 1 -8.35 34.72 -15.83
CA GLY A 1 -9.17 35.17 -14.68
C GLY A 1 -10.63 34.74 -14.80
N GLN A 2 -11.28 34.88 -15.96
CA GLN A 2 -12.70 34.54 -16.15
C GLN A 2 -13.01 33.02 -16.03
N ARG A 3 -12.14 32.14 -16.51
CA ARG A 3 -12.35 30.68 -16.39
C ARG A 3 -12.36 30.19 -14.92
N ILE A 4 -11.50 30.77 -14.08
CA ILE A 4 -11.44 30.40 -12.65
C ILE A 4 -12.71 30.83 -11.92
N LEU A 5 -13.24 32.02 -12.25
CA LEU A 5 -14.47 32.55 -11.65
C LEU A 5 -15.72 31.72 -12.04
N GLN A 6 -15.82 31.30 -13.32
CA GLN A 6 -16.90 30.41 -13.76
C GLN A 6 -16.84 29.04 -13.09
N THR A 7 -15.65 28.46 -12.95
CA THR A 7 -15.47 27.15 -12.27
C THR A 7 -15.83 27.27 -10.82
N SER A 8 -15.42 28.33 -10.11
CA SER A 8 -15.78 28.55 -8.71
C SER A 8 -17.29 28.69 -8.50
N SER A 9 -17.98 29.40 -9.41
CA SER A 9 -19.44 29.50 -9.38
C SER A 9 -20.15 28.17 -9.56
N ASN A 10 -19.63 27.30 -10.43
CA ASN A 10 -20.20 25.97 -10.63
C ASN A 10 -19.99 25.07 -9.41
N ILE A 11 -18.81 25.12 -8.79
CA ILE A 11 -18.53 24.34 -7.55
C ILE A 11 -19.42 24.85 -6.40
N ILE A 12 -19.52 26.14 -6.22
CA ILE A 12 -20.36 26.75 -5.17
C ILE A 12 -21.85 26.43 -5.40
N GLY A 13 -22.27 26.37 -6.68
CA GLY A 13 -23.65 25.99 -7.03
C GLY A 13 -24.00 24.54 -6.73
N ALA A 14 -23.01 23.64 -6.74
CA ALA A 14 -23.18 22.23 -6.41
C ALA A 14 -23.04 21.96 -4.89
N ALA A 15 -22.52 22.91 -4.10
CA ALA A 15 -22.32 22.74 -2.66
C ALA A 15 -23.65 22.74 -1.90
N VAL A 16 -23.78 21.82 -0.96
CA VAL A 16 -24.92 21.81 -0.02
C VAL A 16 -24.74 22.96 0.96
N GLN A 17 -25.66 23.91 0.95
CA GLN A 17 -25.69 24.99 1.96
C GLN A 17 -26.15 24.42 3.29
N THR A 18 -25.23 24.28 4.23
CA THR A 18 -25.56 23.89 5.60
C THR A 18 -25.40 25.10 6.51
N GLY A 19 -26.39 25.38 7.33
CA GLY A 19 -26.34 26.46 8.32
C GLY A 19 -25.29 26.27 9.43
N THR A 20 -24.76 25.05 9.55
CA THR A 20 -23.68 24.65 10.45
C THR A 20 -22.78 23.67 9.71
N THR A 21 -21.46 23.81 9.86
CA THR A 21 -20.49 22.85 9.33
C THR A 21 -20.77 21.46 9.86
N PRO A 22 -21.01 20.46 9.00
CA PRO A 22 -21.19 19.07 9.47
C PRO A 22 -19.94 18.57 10.18
N ASN A 23 -20.11 17.65 11.14
CA ASN A 23 -18.97 16.97 11.76
C ASN A 23 -18.18 16.21 10.68
N GLY A 24 -16.86 16.29 10.74
CA GLY A 24 -15.98 15.65 9.76
C GLY A 24 -15.56 16.53 8.58
N TYR A 25 -16.19 17.70 8.41
CA TYR A 25 -15.81 18.64 7.35
C TYR A 25 -14.65 19.56 7.75
N ALA A 26 -13.93 20.06 6.77
CA ALA A 26 -12.83 21.00 6.93
C ALA A 26 -12.75 21.97 5.77
N GLY A 27 -12.51 23.25 6.08
CA GLY A 27 -12.25 24.28 5.09
C GLY A 27 -10.88 24.10 4.42
N LEU A 28 -10.67 24.78 3.28
CA LEU A 28 -9.46 24.70 2.44
C LEU A 28 -8.15 24.87 3.21
N GLU A 29 -8.12 25.74 4.22
CA GLU A 29 -6.91 25.99 5.01
C GLU A 29 -6.46 24.77 5.82
N SER A 30 -7.39 23.93 6.24
CA SER A 30 -7.14 22.80 7.14
C SER A 30 -7.25 21.43 6.47
N ILE A 31 -7.99 21.31 5.37
CA ILE A 31 -8.26 20.04 4.68
C ILE A 31 -6.96 19.35 4.25
N GLY A 32 -5.99 20.10 3.74
CA GLY A 32 -4.72 19.57 3.30
C GLY A 32 -3.95 18.85 4.43
N LYS A 33 -3.97 19.40 5.65
CA LYS A 33 -3.35 18.78 6.82
C LYS A 33 -4.15 17.59 7.33
N LYS A 34 -5.49 17.72 7.44
CA LYS A 34 -6.37 16.68 7.96
C LYS A 34 -6.45 15.45 7.04
N ALA A 35 -6.52 15.68 5.72
CA ALA A 35 -6.57 14.61 4.72
C ALA A 35 -5.17 14.18 4.21
N ASN A 36 -4.09 14.79 4.69
CA ASN A 36 -2.72 14.54 4.22
C ASN A 36 -2.58 14.62 2.70
N CYS A 37 -3.12 15.67 2.09
CA CYS A 37 -3.12 15.89 0.65
C CYS A 37 -2.80 17.34 0.32
N SER A 38 -2.55 17.65 -0.96
CA SER A 38 -2.41 19.03 -1.38
C SER A 38 -3.78 19.69 -1.59
N ILE A 39 -3.89 20.97 -1.25
CA ILE A 39 -5.11 21.77 -1.54
C ILE A 39 -5.43 21.73 -3.05
N ALA A 40 -4.39 21.69 -3.90
CA ALA A 40 -4.57 21.61 -5.34
C ALA A 40 -5.24 20.30 -5.78
N ASP A 41 -4.92 19.16 -5.12
CA ASP A 41 -5.56 17.88 -5.42
C ASP A 41 -7.03 17.89 -4.99
N VAL A 42 -7.34 18.46 -3.81
CA VAL A 42 -8.73 18.64 -3.35
C VAL A 42 -9.53 19.50 -4.34
N LEU A 43 -8.98 20.62 -4.77
CA LEU A 43 -9.65 21.50 -5.72
C LEU A 43 -9.84 20.85 -7.09
N LYS A 44 -8.85 20.08 -7.57
CA LYS A 44 -9.00 19.33 -8.83
C LYS A 44 -10.12 18.31 -8.75
N ALA A 45 -10.19 17.54 -7.67
CA ALA A 45 -11.25 16.56 -7.44
C ALA A 45 -12.62 17.25 -7.31
N ALA A 46 -12.70 18.39 -6.63
CA ALA A 46 -13.92 19.18 -6.55
C ALA A 46 -14.38 19.72 -7.92
N ILE A 47 -13.45 20.17 -8.75
CA ILE A 47 -13.74 20.65 -10.11
C ILE A 47 -14.15 19.49 -11.03
N ALA A 48 -13.56 18.30 -10.84
CA ALA A 48 -13.92 17.09 -11.57
C ALA A 48 -15.31 16.55 -11.16
N GLY A 49 -15.84 16.99 -10.01
CA GLY A 49 -17.12 16.50 -9.48
C GLY A 49 -17.01 15.17 -8.72
N ASP A 50 -15.80 14.84 -8.28
CA ASP A 50 -15.52 13.58 -7.61
C ASP A 50 -16.05 13.54 -6.16
N PHE A 51 -16.29 14.72 -5.55
CA PHE A 51 -16.90 14.80 -4.20
C PHE A 51 -18.41 14.57 -4.26
N GLN A 52 -18.92 13.73 -3.37
CA GLN A 52 -20.36 13.50 -3.20
C GLN A 52 -21.05 14.69 -2.55
N GLY A 53 -20.36 15.43 -1.68
CA GLY A 53 -20.90 16.61 -1.02
C GLY A 53 -19.81 17.62 -0.69
N ILE A 54 -20.06 18.86 -1.06
CA ILE A 54 -19.25 20.02 -0.68
C ILE A 54 -20.17 20.96 0.08
N ALA A 55 -19.81 21.33 1.31
CA ALA A 55 -20.53 22.34 2.06
C ALA A 55 -19.96 23.72 1.78
N CYS A 56 -20.77 24.75 1.95
CA CYS A 56 -20.37 26.15 1.82
C CYS A 56 -20.90 26.95 3.01
N ARG A 57 -20.04 27.74 3.64
CA ARG A 57 -20.45 28.65 4.70
C ARG A 57 -21.40 29.70 4.17
N PRO A 58 -22.58 29.90 4.78
CA PRO A 58 -23.56 30.87 4.28
C PRO A 58 -23.03 32.30 4.20
N GLU A 59 -22.16 32.67 5.14
CA GLU A 59 -21.53 33.99 5.23
C GLU A 59 -20.37 34.19 4.25
N ASN A 60 -19.82 33.10 3.69
CA ASN A 60 -18.69 33.16 2.77
C ASN A 60 -18.88 32.24 1.56
N ARG A 61 -19.46 32.75 0.52
CA ARG A 61 -19.70 32.05 -0.75
C ARG A 61 -18.50 32.07 -1.72
N ARG A 62 -17.31 32.36 -1.20
CA ARG A 62 -16.05 32.30 -1.97
C ARG A 62 -15.44 30.93 -1.83
N ILE A 63 -14.35 30.69 -2.59
CA ILE A 63 -13.63 29.42 -2.58
C ILE A 63 -13.05 29.04 -1.19
N ASP A 64 -12.71 30.03 -0.39
CA ASP A 64 -12.25 29.90 0.97
C ASP A 64 -13.36 29.55 1.97
N GLY A 65 -14.63 29.73 1.60
CA GLY A 65 -15.79 29.27 2.35
C GLY A 65 -16.23 27.85 2.07
N LEU A 66 -15.56 27.15 1.12
CA LEU A 66 -15.86 25.74 0.84
C LEU A 66 -15.34 24.83 1.95
N GLU A 67 -16.12 23.82 2.29
CA GLU A 67 -15.83 22.81 3.28
C GLU A 67 -16.03 21.41 2.67
N PHE A 68 -15.09 20.53 2.94
CA PHE A 68 -14.97 19.23 2.33
C PHE A 68 -14.99 18.15 3.43
N ASP A 69 -15.63 17.02 3.18
CA ASP A 69 -15.53 15.87 4.02
C ASP A 69 -14.07 15.36 4.06
N VAL A 70 -13.53 15.19 5.27
CA VAL A 70 -12.11 14.86 5.45
C VAL A 70 -11.81 13.43 5.01
N GLU A 71 -12.72 12.49 5.25
CA GLU A 71 -12.51 11.09 4.89
C GLU A 71 -12.64 10.92 3.36
N GLU A 72 -13.62 11.58 2.75
CA GLU A 72 -13.76 11.58 1.30
C GLU A 72 -12.53 12.23 0.63
N ALA A 73 -12.03 13.35 1.17
CA ALA A 73 -10.81 13.97 0.68
C ALA A 73 -9.58 13.06 0.81
N LYS A 74 -9.48 12.26 1.88
CA LYS A 74 -8.42 11.25 2.03
C LYS A 74 -8.50 10.17 0.96
N GLU A 75 -9.68 9.66 0.68
CA GLU A 75 -9.88 8.62 -0.34
C GLU A 75 -9.57 9.15 -1.74
N LEU A 76 -10.11 10.31 -2.11
CA LEU A 76 -9.86 10.95 -3.40
C LEU A 76 -8.39 11.35 -3.59
N ALA A 77 -7.70 11.74 -2.51
CA ALA A 77 -6.28 12.04 -2.53
C ALA A 77 -5.40 10.78 -2.49
N ARG A 78 -5.96 9.61 -2.21
CA ARG A 78 -5.20 8.36 -2.18
C ARG A 78 -4.65 8.08 -3.57
N GLY A 79 -3.34 7.81 -3.65
CA GLY A 79 -2.69 7.42 -4.90
C GLY A 79 -2.96 5.96 -5.25
N GLU A 80 -2.45 5.55 -6.40
CA GLU A 80 -2.50 4.13 -6.80
C GLU A 80 -1.88 3.23 -5.73
N PRO A 81 -2.41 2.03 -5.52
CA PRO A 81 -1.83 1.04 -4.63
C PRO A 81 -0.35 0.76 -4.98
N LEU A 82 0.42 0.39 -3.98
CA LEU A 82 1.81 0.00 -4.23
C LEU A 82 1.85 -1.24 -5.15
N PRO A 83 2.75 -1.27 -6.15
CA PRO A 83 2.88 -2.41 -7.07
C PRO A 83 3.63 -3.59 -6.44
N GLY A 84 3.71 -3.66 -5.14
CA GLY A 84 4.43 -4.67 -4.38
C GLY A 84 4.47 -4.37 -2.89
N LEU A 85 5.13 -5.21 -2.11
CA LEU A 85 5.25 -5.07 -0.66
C LEU A 85 6.55 -4.31 -0.29
N PRO A 86 6.49 -3.36 0.64
CA PRO A 86 7.67 -2.91 1.39
C PRO A 86 8.34 -4.08 2.11
N ALA A 87 9.66 -4.02 2.30
CA ALA A 87 10.41 -5.13 2.91
C ALA A 87 9.89 -5.55 4.29
N ASN A 88 9.46 -4.60 5.13
CA ASN A 88 8.86 -4.88 6.43
C ASN A 88 7.55 -5.67 6.34
N GLU A 89 6.74 -5.41 5.33
CA GLU A 89 5.49 -6.14 5.09
C GLU A 89 5.78 -7.55 4.57
N LEU A 90 6.76 -7.71 3.68
CA LEU A 90 7.20 -9.04 3.21
C LEU A 90 7.79 -9.88 4.35
N ILE A 91 8.57 -9.26 5.27
CA ILE A 91 9.05 -9.90 6.49
C ILE A 91 7.89 -10.46 7.33
N ALA A 92 6.85 -9.66 7.52
CA ALA A 92 5.66 -10.07 8.28
C ALA A 92 4.88 -11.17 7.53
N TYR A 93 4.73 -11.04 6.23
CA TYR A 93 4.01 -11.99 5.37
C TYR A 93 4.69 -13.36 5.35
N TRP A 94 6.01 -13.42 5.10
CA TRP A 94 6.79 -14.66 5.12
C TRP A 94 7.19 -15.12 6.53
N LYS A 95 6.99 -14.25 7.55
CA LYS A 95 7.43 -14.48 8.95
C LYS A 95 8.91 -14.89 9.03
N VAL A 96 9.75 -14.23 8.27
CA VAL A 96 11.20 -14.39 8.25
C VAL A 96 11.89 -13.17 8.89
N SER A 97 13.19 -13.24 9.12
CA SER A 97 13.92 -12.09 9.64
C SER A 97 14.24 -11.06 8.55
N TYR A 98 14.49 -9.82 8.96
CA TYR A 98 14.97 -8.76 8.06
C TYR A 98 16.23 -9.17 7.30
N LEU A 99 17.16 -9.88 7.96
CA LEU A 99 18.42 -10.32 7.36
C LEU A 99 18.19 -11.28 6.20
N VAL A 100 17.19 -12.13 6.27
CA VAL A 100 16.81 -13.05 5.20
C VAL A 100 16.31 -12.29 3.98
N VAL A 101 15.36 -11.36 4.13
CA VAL A 101 14.86 -10.57 3.00
C VAL A 101 15.98 -9.70 2.39
N LYS A 102 16.81 -9.10 3.24
CA LYS A 102 17.97 -8.32 2.80
C LYS A 102 18.94 -9.18 1.98
N ALA A 103 19.29 -10.38 2.46
CA ALA A 103 20.17 -11.29 1.76
C ALA A 103 19.55 -11.75 0.42
N MET A 104 18.25 -12.05 0.38
CA MET A 104 17.56 -12.39 -0.86
C MET A 104 17.63 -11.28 -1.91
N ILE A 105 17.50 -10.02 -1.50
CA ILE A 105 17.67 -8.88 -2.39
C ILE A 105 19.13 -8.76 -2.84
N GLN A 106 20.10 -8.88 -1.93
CA GLN A 106 21.52 -8.78 -2.23
C GLN A 106 22.02 -9.86 -3.18
N HIS A 107 21.47 -11.07 -3.08
CA HIS A 107 21.82 -12.21 -3.94
C HIS A 107 20.93 -12.32 -5.19
N GLY A 108 20.07 -11.33 -5.45
CA GLY A 108 19.28 -11.26 -6.69
C GLY A 108 18.08 -12.20 -6.76
N HIS A 109 17.69 -12.83 -5.64
CA HIS A 109 16.48 -13.67 -5.57
C HIS A 109 15.20 -12.85 -5.52
N LEU A 110 15.29 -11.63 -5.03
CA LEU A 110 14.22 -10.64 -5.05
C LEU A 110 14.73 -9.35 -5.69
N VAL A 111 13.89 -8.70 -6.48
CA VAL A 111 14.16 -7.39 -7.03
C VAL A 111 13.45 -6.31 -6.24
N THR A 112 13.97 -5.09 -6.25
CA THR A 112 13.31 -3.95 -5.64
C THR A 112 13.01 -2.88 -6.67
N ARG A 113 11.90 -2.16 -6.47
CA ARG A 113 11.48 -1.04 -7.31
C ARG A 113 11.09 0.16 -6.45
N ARG A 114 11.39 1.37 -6.91
CA ARG A 114 10.88 2.58 -6.27
C ARG A 114 9.45 2.84 -6.73
N ALA A 115 8.54 3.02 -5.80
CA ALA A 115 7.16 3.38 -6.03
C ALA A 115 6.77 4.62 -5.20
N ARG A 116 5.74 5.34 -5.63
CA ARG A 116 5.21 6.46 -4.88
C ARG A 116 4.20 5.94 -3.85
N HIS A 117 4.40 6.29 -2.58
CA HIS A 117 3.48 5.85 -1.53
C HIS A 117 2.12 6.52 -1.70
N PRO A 118 1.00 5.77 -1.66
CA PRO A 118 -0.33 6.30 -1.94
C PRO A 118 -0.76 7.43 -0.99
N VAL A 119 -0.37 7.34 0.29
CA VAL A 119 -0.75 8.31 1.33
C VAL A 119 0.30 9.39 1.52
N HIS A 120 1.56 9.00 1.76
CA HIS A 120 2.62 9.96 2.10
C HIS A 120 3.24 10.65 0.90
N LYS A 121 2.88 10.24 -0.32
CA LYS A 121 3.39 10.79 -1.60
C LYS A 121 4.92 10.74 -1.74
N GLY A 122 5.65 10.26 -0.75
CA GLY A 122 7.08 9.99 -0.81
C GLY A 122 7.40 8.74 -1.63
N PHE A 123 8.68 8.57 -1.99
CA PHE A 123 9.13 7.33 -2.63
C PHE A 123 9.48 6.28 -1.58
N VAL A 124 8.99 5.07 -1.79
CA VAL A 124 9.32 3.88 -1.00
C VAL A 124 9.90 2.80 -1.91
N SER A 125 10.77 1.96 -1.34
CA SER A 125 11.26 0.78 -2.03
C SER A 125 10.31 -0.37 -1.75
N VAL A 126 9.81 -1.01 -2.81
CA VAL A 126 8.92 -2.17 -2.74
C VAL A 126 9.52 -3.36 -3.49
N ILE A 127 9.17 -4.56 -3.09
CA ILE A 127 9.40 -5.79 -3.82
C ILE A 127 8.13 -6.05 -4.63
N PRO A 128 8.18 -5.98 -5.99
CA PRO A 128 7.02 -6.16 -6.85
C PRO A 128 6.33 -7.50 -6.60
N TYR A 129 5.00 -7.54 -6.71
CA TYR A 129 4.21 -8.77 -6.54
C TYR A 129 4.70 -9.87 -7.49
N GLU A 130 5.02 -9.54 -8.74
CA GLU A 130 5.54 -10.51 -9.71
C GLU A 130 6.88 -11.13 -9.27
N SER A 131 7.71 -10.39 -8.52
CA SER A 131 8.96 -10.91 -7.95
C SER A 131 8.70 -11.87 -6.79
N ILE A 132 7.71 -11.57 -5.96
CA ILE A 132 7.28 -12.40 -4.84
C ILE A 132 6.66 -13.70 -5.38
N GLU A 133 5.72 -13.60 -6.29
CA GLU A 133 5.03 -14.73 -6.92
C GLU A 133 6.02 -15.69 -7.60
N ARG A 134 6.93 -15.16 -8.42
CA ARG A 134 7.99 -15.97 -9.07
C ARG A 134 8.86 -16.69 -8.05
N PHE A 135 9.17 -16.04 -6.94
CA PHE A 135 9.91 -16.66 -5.85
C PHE A 135 9.09 -17.78 -5.22
N GLU A 136 7.83 -17.54 -4.90
CA GLU A 136 6.92 -18.52 -4.26
C GLU A 136 6.56 -19.69 -5.20
N GLU A 137 6.53 -19.47 -6.50
CA GLU A 137 6.39 -20.55 -7.50
C GLU A 137 7.59 -21.50 -7.49
N THR A 138 8.77 -20.96 -7.24
CA THR A 138 10.02 -21.74 -7.28
C THR A 138 10.37 -22.36 -5.93
N PHE A 139 10.12 -21.62 -4.85
CA PHE A 139 10.56 -21.99 -3.51
C PHE A 139 9.38 -22.06 -2.53
N VAL A 140 9.54 -22.87 -1.51
CA VAL A 140 8.58 -23.00 -0.41
C VAL A 140 9.31 -22.98 0.92
N HIS A 141 8.78 -22.26 1.89
CA HIS A 141 9.35 -22.21 3.22
C HIS A 141 8.96 -23.47 4.01
N LEU A 142 9.86 -24.00 4.84
CA LEU A 142 9.62 -25.19 5.67
C LEU A 142 8.33 -25.11 6.50
N ARG A 143 8.00 -23.93 7.01
CA ARG A 143 6.76 -23.73 7.79
C ARG A 143 5.52 -23.98 6.96
N ASP A 144 5.49 -23.48 5.73
CA ASP A 144 4.34 -23.65 4.85
C ASP A 144 4.16 -25.13 4.47
N LEU A 145 5.28 -25.86 4.35
CA LEU A 145 5.25 -27.33 4.20
C LEU A 145 4.73 -28.04 5.45
N VAL A 146 5.11 -27.55 6.64
CA VAL A 146 4.58 -28.06 7.91
C VAL A 146 3.06 -27.88 7.95
N ASP A 147 2.57 -26.71 7.64
CA ASP A 147 1.14 -26.38 7.63
C ASP A 147 0.38 -27.22 6.59
N GLN A 148 0.96 -27.40 5.40
CA GLN A 148 0.36 -28.21 4.31
C GLN A 148 0.32 -29.72 4.62
N LYS A 149 1.38 -30.24 5.24
CA LYS A 149 1.53 -31.70 5.49
C LYS A 149 0.98 -32.14 6.83
N GLY A 150 0.70 -31.23 7.74
CA GLY A 150 0.26 -31.54 9.10
C GLY A 150 1.31 -32.29 9.93
N LEU A 151 2.57 -32.21 9.53
CA LEU A 151 3.70 -32.85 10.24
C LEU A 151 4.36 -31.85 11.18
N SER A 152 5.03 -32.35 12.21
CA SER A 152 5.90 -31.48 13.00
C SER A 152 7.11 -31.03 12.16
N ARG A 153 7.68 -29.88 12.55
CA ARG A 153 8.90 -29.35 11.89
C ARG A 153 10.04 -30.37 11.87
N PHE A 154 10.21 -31.11 12.98
CA PHE A 154 11.27 -32.09 13.12
C PHE A 154 11.06 -33.29 12.20
N GLU A 155 9.85 -33.84 12.15
CA GLU A 155 9.51 -34.99 11.30
C GLU A 155 9.70 -34.61 9.81
N LEU A 156 9.24 -33.42 9.42
CA LEU A 156 9.39 -32.96 8.05
C LEU A 156 10.86 -32.76 7.68
N GLN A 157 11.65 -32.11 8.52
CA GLN A 157 13.09 -31.95 8.29
C GLN A 157 13.80 -33.29 8.17
N LYS A 158 13.47 -34.28 9.02
CA LYS A 158 14.01 -35.61 8.95
C LYS A 158 13.63 -36.32 7.66
N SER A 159 12.36 -36.21 7.25
CA SER A 159 11.86 -36.78 5.99
C SER A 159 12.59 -36.19 4.77
N LEU A 160 12.70 -34.86 4.69
CA LEU A 160 13.40 -34.19 3.61
C LEU A 160 14.88 -34.60 3.57
N SER A 161 15.57 -34.66 4.72
CA SER A 161 16.95 -35.10 4.81
C SER A 161 17.13 -36.55 4.38
N THR A 162 16.22 -37.46 4.78
CA THR A 162 16.24 -38.87 4.38
C THR A 162 16.03 -39.01 2.86
N ALA A 163 15.20 -38.17 2.27
CA ALA A 163 14.99 -38.11 0.82
C ALA A 163 16.12 -37.42 0.05
N GLY A 164 17.18 -36.94 0.74
CA GLY A 164 18.30 -36.22 0.11
C GLY A 164 17.98 -34.81 -0.33
N ILE A 165 16.82 -34.25 0.07
CA ILE A 165 16.37 -32.91 -0.31
C ILE A 165 17.07 -31.89 0.58
N GLN A 166 17.83 -30.99 -0.04
CA GLN A 166 18.61 -29.96 0.64
C GLN A 166 17.88 -28.62 0.64
N ARG A 167 18.31 -27.71 1.53
CA ARG A 167 17.84 -26.32 1.48
C ARG A 167 18.22 -25.69 0.14
N ALA A 168 17.34 -24.87 -0.40
CA ALA A 168 17.55 -24.19 -1.68
C ALA A 168 18.71 -23.18 -1.65
N PHE A 169 19.04 -22.67 -0.46
CA PHE A 169 20.08 -21.67 -0.24
C PHE A 169 21.08 -22.14 0.80
N ASP A 170 22.34 -21.71 0.63
CA ASP A 170 23.39 -21.88 1.63
C ASP A 170 23.00 -21.12 2.91
N PRO A 171 22.90 -21.80 4.07
CA PRO A 171 22.56 -21.16 5.33
C PRO A 171 23.54 -20.05 5.77
N ALA A 172 24.79 -20.08 5.29
CA ALA A 172 25.76 -19.02 5.55
C ALA A 172 25.42 -17.70 4.81
N LEU A 173 24.67 -17.79 3.71
CA LEU A 173 24.24 -16.64 2.93
C LEU A 173 22.79 -16.23 3.25
N ILE A 174 21.90 -17.22 3.29
CA ILE A 174 20.46 -17.01 3.57
C ILE A 174 20.02 -18.03 4.61
N ASP A 175 20.01 -17.61 5.87
CA ASP A 175 19.61 -18.48 6.99
C ASP A 175 18.09 -18.57 7.11
N ALA A 176 17.48 -19.18 6.09
CA ALA A 176 16.07 -19.53 6.09
C ALA A 176 15.86 -20.89 5.38
N PRO A 177 15.02 -21.77 5.93
CA PRO A 177 14.81 -23.10 5.39
C PRO A 177 13.81 -23.09 4.24
N PHE A 178 14.22 -22.56 3.10
CA PHE A 178 13.50 -22.70 1.84
C PHE A 178 13.94 -23.93 1.08
N TYR A 179 13.01 -24.54 0.35
CA TYR A 179 13.21 -25.71 -0.48
C TYR A 179 12.67 -25.44 -1.88
N ARG A 180 13.22 -26.10 -2.89
CA ARG A 180 12.69 -26.02 -4.26
C ARG A 180 11.39 -26.83 -4.32
N ARG A 181 10.32 -26.21 -4.83
CA ARG A 181 9.02 -26.91 -4.95
C ARG A 181 9.09 -28.17 -5.81
N THR A 182 9.93 -28.15 -6.84
CA THR A 182 10.12 -29.31 -7.74
C THR A 182 10.78 -30.51 -7.08
N GLU A 183 11.48 -30.32 -5.96
CA GLU A 183 12.18 -31.39 -5.23
C GLU A 183 11.36 -31.94 -4.07
N VAL A 184 10.38 -31.18 -3.60
CA VAL A 184 9.53 -31.59 -2.47
C VAL A 184 8.34 -32.40 -3.01
N PRO A 185 8.20 -33.68 -2.58
CA PRO A 185 7.03 -34.47 -2.98
C PRO A 185 5.75 -33.87 -2.39
N LEU A 186 4.79 -33.58 -3.25
CA LEU A 186 3.47 -33.05 -2.88
C LEU A 186 2.64 -34.13 -2.18
#